data_b46fdbde95ac72a0a5ed7bc7d293026a
#
_entry.id   b46fdbde95ac72a0a5ed7bc7d293026a
#
_cell.length_a   1.000
_cell.length_b   1.000
_cell.length_c   1.000
_cell.angle_alpha   90.00
_cell.angle_beta   90.00
_cell.angle_gamma   90.00
#
_symmetry.space_group_name_H-M   'P 1'
#
loop_
_entity.id
_entity.type
_entity.pdbx_description
1 polymer ?
#
loop_
_entity_poly.entity_id
_entity_poly.type
_entity_poly.pdbx_seq_one_letter_code
_entity_poly.pdbx_strand_id
1 'polypeptide(L)'
;KIIANWRDVGSRGSAARAAWLARYDDLDTDNFEKAMQGDWDKEIEEAVRQWKVSLAAQPLKIATRVASQKAIEAILPACPAMFGGSADLTGSNNTRVKAHEVFSKDNYGGSYIHYGVREHGMAAAMNGIALHGGAIPFGGTFLVFTDYCRPSIRLSALMRQRVIYVMTHDSIGLGEDGPTHQPVEHL
;
A
#
# COMPACT_ATOMS: atom_id res chain seq x y z
N LYS A 1 10.98 47.47 -1.53
CA LYS A 1 11.76 46.53 -2.36
C LYS A 1 11.58 45.10 -1.90
N ILE A 2 11.79 44.75 -0.62
CA ILE A 2 11.63 43.36 -0.08
C ILE A 2 10.20 42.87 -0.25
N ILE A 3 9.19 43.65 0.14
CA ILE A 3 7.76 43.27 0.00
C ILE A 3 7.38 43.04 -1.47
N ALA A 4 7.92 43.89 -2.38
CA ALA A 4 7.67 43.74 -3.81
C ALA A 4 8.25 42.42 -4.33
N ASN A 5 9.47 42.03 -3.91
CA ASN A 5 10.09 40.76 -4.28
C ASN A 5 9.29 39.58 -3.72
N TRP A 6 8.77 39.68 -2.50
CA TRP A 6 7.93 38.63 -1.90
C TRP A 6 6.64 38.39 -2.69
N ARG A 7 5.99 39.49 -3.11
CA ARG A 7 4.79 39.37 -3.97
C ARG A 7 5.10 38.80 -5.35
N ASP A 8 6.26 39.16 -5.91
CA ASP A 8 6.73 38.59 -7.18
C ASP A 8 6.97 37.08 -7.07
N VAL A 9 7.61 36.60 -6.00
CA VAL A 9 7.76 35.16 -5.74
C VAL A 9 6.42 34.44 -5.70
N GLY A 10 5.41 35.03 -5.03
CA GLY A 10 4.07 34.48 -4.96
C GLY A 10 3.36 34.37 -6.31
N SER A 11 3.70 35.24 -7.26
CA SER A 11 3.09 35.24 -8.61
C SER A 11 3.74 34.25 -9.58
N ARG A 12 4.97 33.77 -9.32
CA ARG A 12 5.74 32.91 -10.24
C ARG A 12 5.05 31.59 -10.58
N GLY A 13 4.25 31.05 -9.65
CA GLY A 13 3.47 29.82 -9.86
C GLY A 13 2.17 29.99 -10.63
N SER A 14 1.75 31.23 -10.92
CA SER A 14 0.40 31.50 -11.48
C SER A 14 0.15 30.84 -12.84
N ALA A 15 1.13 30.90 -13.74
CA ALA A 15 1.03 30.28 -15.06
C ALA A 15 0.99 28.74 -14.96
N ALA A 16 1.81 28.14 -14.11
CA ALA A 16 1.83 26.71 -13.88
C ALA A 16 0.50 26.23 -13.26
N ARG A 17 -0.04 26.99 -12.30
CA ARG A 17 -1.35 26.71 -11.71
C ARG A 17 -2.48 26.79 -12.75
N ALA A 18 -2.51 27.83 -13.59
CA ALA A 18 -3.51 27.99 -14.62
C ALA A 18 -3.48 26.83 -15.63
N ALA A 19 -2.28 26.42 -16.06
CA ALA A 19 -2.11 25.28 -16.95
C ALA A 19 -2.51 23.96 -16.30
N TRP A 20 -2.29 23.80 -14.97
CA TRP A 20 -2.75 22.64 -14.22
C TRP A 20 -4.27 22.61 -14.11
N LEU A 21 -4.90 23.73 -13.75
CA LEU A 21 -6.36 23.87 -13.65
C LEU A 21 -7.05 23.53 -14.97
N ALA A 22 -6.54 24.02 -16.11
CA ALA A 22 -7.10 23.70 -17.41
C ALA A 22 -7.08 22.20 -17.70
N ARG A 23 -6.00 21.48 -17.32
CA ARG A 23 -5.95 20.01 -17.46
C ARG A 23 -6.88 19.30 -16.47
N TYR A 24 -7.00 19.85 -15.26
CA TYR A 24 -7.88 19.29 -14.23
C TYR A 24 -9.35 19.38 -14.62
N ASP A 25 -9.79 20.51 -15.20
CA ASP A 25 -11.16 20.74 -15.65
C ASP A 25 -11.55 19.85 -16.83
N ASP A 26 -10.57 19.38 -17.62
CA ASP A 26 -10.77 18.45 -18.75
C ASP A 26 -10.81 16.97 -18.35
N LEU A 27 -10.47 16.63 -17.10
CA LEU A 27 -10.44 15.25 -16.63
C LEU A 27 -11.77 14.83 -15.99
N ASP A 28 -12.08 13.54 -16.09
CA ASP A 28 -13.01 12.89 -15.16
C ASP A 28 -12.35 12.84 -13.78
N THR A 29 -12.67 13.82 -12.95
CA THR A 29 -12.02 14.04 -11.66
C THR A 29 -12.59 13.21 -10.53
N ASP A 30 -13.74 12.54 -10.72
CA ASP A 30 -14.44 11.83 -9.63
C ASP A 30 -13.54 10.75 -9.00
N ASN A 31 -12.89 9.93 -9.81
CA ASN A 31 -11.96 8.91 -9.31
C ASN A 31 -10.70 9.50 -8.66
N PHE A 32 -10.20 10.61 -9.21
CA PHE A 32 -9.03 11.30 -8.64
C PHE A 32 -9.37 11.92 -7.28
N GLU A 33 -10.48 12.64 -7.19
CA GLU A 33 -10.92 13.24 -5.92
C GLU A 33 -11.21 12.18 -4.87
N LYS A 34 -11.92 11.12 -5.25
CA LYS A 34 -12.19 9.98 -4.38
C LYS A 34 -10.90 9.33 -3.84
N ALA A 35 -9.91 9.12 -4.72
CA ALA A 35 -8.61 8.60 -4.32
C ALA A 35 -7.88 9.55 -3.34
N MET A 36 -7.87 10.85 -3.63
CA MET A 36 -7.23 11.85 -2.76
C MET A 36 -7.92 12.00 -1.41
N GLN A 37 -9.24 11.81 -1.34
CA GLN A 37 -10.03 11.79 -0.10
C GLN A 37 -9.89 10.47 0.65
N GLY A 38 -9.46 9.39 -0.03
CA GLY A 38 -9.36 8.04 0.54
C GLY A 38 -10.72 7.38 0.81
N ASP A 39 -11.78 7.83 0.14
CA ASP A 39 -13.17 7.39 0.36
C ASP A 39 -13.49 6.10 -0.42
N TRP A 40 -12.95 4.99 0.07
CA TRP A 40 -13.18 3.65 -0.46
C TRP A 40 -13.87 2.71 0.53
N ASP A 41 -14.27 3.21 1.68
CA ASP A 41 -14.69 2.35 2.79
C ASP A 41 -15.94 1.53 2.45
N LYS A 42 -16.92 2.12 1.76
CA LYS A 42 -18.16 1.42 1.37
C LYS A 42 -17.90 0.27 0.39
N GLU A 43 -17.07 0.49 -0.61
CA GLU A 43 -16.73 -0.51 -1.62
C GLU A 43 -15.91 -1.64 -1.01
N ILE A 44 -14.97 -1.30 -0.11
CA ILE A 44 -14.17 -2.28 0.63
C ILE A 44 -15.08 -3.11 1.55
N GLU A 45 -15.96 -2.48 2.32
CA GLU A 45 -16.90 -3.17 3.21
C GLU A 45 -17.78 -4.15 2.44
N GLU A 46 -18.32 -3.74 1.31
CA GLU A 46 -19.16 -4.62 0.47
C GLU A 46 -18.35 -5.78 -0.11
N ALA A 47 -17.15 -5.54 -0.64
CA ALA A 47 -16.28 -6.58 -1.15
C ALA A 47 -15.91 -7.60 -0.05
N VAL A 48 -15.55 -7.12 1.14
CA VAL A 48 -15.26 -7.97 2.29
C VAL A 48 -16.49 -8.75 2.75
N ARG A 49 -17.67 -8.12 2.76
CA ARG A 49 -18.92 -8.80 3.09
C ARG A 49 -19.22 -9.95 2.13
N GLN A 50 -19.11 -9.72 0.83
CA GLN A 50 -19.32 -10.74 -0.20
C GLN A 50 -18.30 -11.88 -0.07
N TRP A 51 -17.05 -11.55 0.17
CA TRP A 51 -16.01 -12.55 0.39
C TRP A 51 -16.29 -13.41 1.63
N LYS A 52 -16.68 -12.79 2.76
CA LYS A 52 -17.09 -13.54 3.97
C LYS A 52 -18.27 -14.47 3.73
N VAL A 53 -19.26 -14.06 2.95
CA VAL A 53 -20.40 -14.91 2.57
C VAL A 53 -19.92 -16.12 1.76
N SER A 54 -19.02 -15.91 0.81
CA SER A 54 -18.46 -17.02 0.02
C SER A 54 -17.67 -18.01 0.88
N LEU A 55 -16.89 -17.51 1.85
CA LEU A 55 -16.14 -18.36 2.79
C LEU A 55 -17.06 -19.15 3.73
N ALA A 56 -18.19 -18.57 4.15
CA ALA A 56 -19.18 -19.26 4.95
C ALA A 56 -19.86 -20.40 4.17
N ALA A 57 -20.09 -20.19 2.86
CA ALA A 57 -20.66 -21.22 1.99
C ALA A 57 -19.64 -22.33 1.62
N GLN A 58 -18.37 -21.95 1.46
CA GLN A 58 -17.27 -22.86 1.13
C GLN A 58 -16.05 -22.58 1.99
N PRO A 59 -15.98 -23.11 3.22
CA PRO A 59 -14.85 -22.90 4.11
C PRO A 59 -13.54 -23.40 3.51
N LEU A 60 -12.50 -22.60 3.63
CA LEU A 60 -11.15 -22.91 3.14
C LEU A 60 -10.23 -23.33 4.29
N LYS A 61 -9.47 -24.40 4.09
CA LYS A 61 -8.37 -24.78 4.97
C LYS A 61 -7.06 -24.48 4.26
N ILE A 62 -6.53 -23.28 4.46
CA ILE A 62 -5.37 -22.76 3.75
C ILE A 62 -4.42 -22.06 4.73
N ALA A 63 -3.16 -21.88 4.32
CA ALA A 63 -2.19 -21.10 5.07
C ALA A 63 -2.62 -19.62 5.17
N THR A 64 -2.24 -18.94 6.25
CA THR A 64 -2.57 -17.52 6.51
C THR A 64 -2.13 -16.60 5.38
N ARG A 65 -0.94 -16.82 4.81
CA ARG A 65 -0.44 -16.08 3.65
C ARG A 65 -1.33 -16.21 2.40
N VAL A 66 -1.91 -17.39 2.19
CA VAL A 66 -2.86 -17.63 1.09
C VAL A 66 -4.19 -16.96 1.38
N ALA A 67 -4.65 -16.97 2.63
CA ALA A 67 -5.85 -16.24 3.06
C ALA A 67 -5.67 -14.73 2.85
N SER A 68 -4.50 -14.17 3.19
CA SER A 68 -4.14 -12.78 2.92
C SER A 68 -4.16 -12.46 1.42
N GLN A 69 -3.59 -13.32 0.58
CA GLN A 69 -3.65 -13.16 -0.89
C GLN A 69 -5.10 -13.08 -1.39
N LYS A 70 -5.95 -13.99 -0.89
CA LYS A 70 -7.38 -13.99 -1.28
C LYS A 70 -8.13 -12.76 -0.80
N ALA A 71 -7.75 -12.18 0.33
CA ALA A 71 -8.27 -10.90 0.77
C ALA A 71 -7.86 -9.77 -0.20
N ILE A 72 -6.61 -9.74 -0.64
CA ILE A 72 -6.14 -8.78 -1.65
C ILE A 72 -6.90 -8.99 -2.97
N GLU A 73 -7.08 -10.23 -3.42
CA GLU A 73 -7.86 -10.56 -4.62
C GLU A 73 -9.31 -10.04 -4.56
N ALA A 74 -9.93 -10.11 -3.38
CA ALA A 74 -11.30 -9.66 -3.17
C ALA A 74 -11.41 -8.11 -3.10
N ILE A 75 -10.44 -7.45 -2.49
CA ILE A 75 -10.50 -6.01 -2.20
C ILE A 75 -9.98 -5.17 -3.37
N LEU A 76 -8.93 -5.61 -4.05
CA LEU A 76 -8.25 -4.81 -5.09
C LEU A 76 -9.19 -4.29 -6.20
N PRO A 77 -10.14 -5.09 -6.73
CA PRO A 77 -11.09 -4.58 -7.74
C PRO A 77 -12.03 -3.49 -7.21
N ALA A 78 -12.32 -3.52 -5.91
CA ALA A 78 -13.19 -2.54 -5.25
C ALA A 78 -12.44 -1.28 -4.78
N CYS A 79 -11.11 -1.36 -4.69
CA CYS A 79 -10.26 -0.26 -4.24
C CYS A 79 -9.02 -0.13 -5.14
N PRO A 80 -9.14 0.51 -6.31
CA PRO A 80 -8.00 0.74 -7.22
C PRO A 80 -6.87 1.57 -6.60
N ALA A 81 -7.13 2.26 -5.50
CA ALA A 81 -6.14 3.03 -4.75
C ALA A 81 -5.16 2.14 -3.94
N MET A 82 -5.40 0.83 -3.84
CA MET A 82 -4.42 -0.09 -3.23
C MET A 82 -3.15 -0.15 -4.08
N PHE A 83 -2.02 0.18 -3.45
CA PHE A 83 -0.73 0.31 -4.12
C PHE A 83 0.38 -0.22 -3.23
N GLY A 84 1.11 -1.23 -3.65
CA GLY A 84 2.12 -1.79 -2.78
C GLY A 84 2.89 -2.96 -3.37
N GLY A 85 3.52 -3.76 -2.51
CA GLY A 85 4.37 -4.84 -2.99
C GLY A 85 5.05 -5.65 -1.91
N SER A 86 6.30 -6.03 -2.15
CA SER A 86 7.07 -6.84 -1.21
C SER A 86 8.56 -6.49 -1.22
N ALA A 87 9.21 -6.69 -0.09
CA ALA A 87 10.66 -6.59 0.07
C ALA A 87 11.35 -7.87 -0.42
N ASP A 88 11.27 -8.11 -1.74
CA ASP A 88 11.87 -9.25 -2.46
C ASP A 88 11.32 -10.64 -2.07
N LEU A 89 10.16 -10.68 -1.45
CA LEU A 89 9.52 -11.91 -0.98
C LEU A 89 8.14 -12.15 -1.61
N THR A 90 7.90 -11.61 -2.80
CA THR A 90 6.61 -11.65 -3.50
C THR A 90 5.97 -13.04 -3.53
N GLY A 91 6.73 -14.06 -3.95
CA GLY A 91 6.24 -15.44 -4.04
C GLY A 91 6.03 -16.12 -2.68
N SER A 92 6.81 -15.70 -1.67
CA SER A 92 6.70 -16.24 -0.31
C SER A 92 5.59 -15.56 0.50
N ASN A 93 5.43 -14.25 0.35
CA ASN A 93 4.38 -13.48 1.03
C ASN A 93 3.01 -13.58 0.36
N ASN A 94 2.94 -14.02 -0.91
CA ASN A 94 1.72 -14.02 -1.70
C ASN A 94 1.04 -12.64 -1.79
N THR A 95 1.83 -11.57 -1.89
CA THR A 95 1.32 -10.19 -1.94
C THR A 95 0.89 -9.75 -3.34
N ARG A 96 1.33 -10.46 -4.39
CA ARG A 96 0.96 -10.17 -5.76
C ARG A 96 -0.18 -11.07 -6.20
N VAL A 97 -1.24 -10.45 -6.73
CA VAL A 97 -2.39 -11.13 -7.33
C VAL A 97 -2.43 -10.90 -8.85
N LYS A 98 -3.24 -11.68 -9.55
CA LYS A 98 -3.29 -11.65 -11.03
C LYS A 98 -3.67 -10.26 -11.59
N ALA A 99 -4.46 -9.49 -10.86
CA ALA A 99 -4.88 -8.16 -11.27
C ALA A 99 -3.79 -7.09 -11.12
N HIS A 100 -2.69 -7.38 -10.39
CA HIS A 100 -1.60 -6.44 -10.25
C HIS A 100 -0.71 -6.38 -11.48
N GLU A 101 -0.50 -5.18 -11.99
CA GLU A 101 0.57 -4.87 -12.91
C GLU A 101 1.76 -4.25 -12.15
N VAL A 102 2.97 -4.49 -12.65
CA VAL A 102 4.18 -3.95 -12.02
C VAL A 102 4.30 -2.47 -12.35
N PHE A 103 4.41 -1.65 -11.31
CA PHE A 103 4.77 -0.24 -11.42
C PHE A 103 6.26 -0.12 -11.81
N SER A 104 6.52 0.52 -12.92
CA SER A 104 7.87 0.70 -13.45
C SER A 104 7.99 1.98 -14.26
N LYS A 105 9.22 2.32 -14.69
CA LYS A 105 9.47 3.44 -15.60
C LYS A 105 8.72 3.32 -16.94
N ASP A 106 8.34 2.12 -17.33
CA ASP A 106 7.65 1.83 -18.58
C ASP A 106 6.13 1.59 -18.36
N ASN A 107 5.67 1.53 -17.11
CA ASN A 107 4.27 1.35 -16.72
C ASN A 107 3.95 2.08 -15.41
N TYR A 108 3.60 3.35 -15.51
CA TYR A 108 3.15 4.15 -14.36
C TYR A 108 1.72 3.85 -13.91
N GLY A 109 0.96 3.08 -14.69
CA GLY A 109 -0.38 2.59 -14.32
C GLY A 109 -0.35 1.34 -13.43
N GLY A 110 0.83 0.73 -13.24
CA GLY A 110 0.97 -0.43 -12.37
C GLY A 110 0.72 -0.09 -10.90
N SER A 111 0.24 -1.07 -10.14
CA SER A 111 -0.08 -0.93 -8.70
C SER A 111 0.80 -1.81 -7.79
N TYR A 112 1.76 -2.54 -8.36
CA TYR A 112 2.66 -3.43 -7.61
C TYR A 112 4.13 -3.03 -7.72
N ILE A 113 4.78 -2.88 -6.55
CA ILE A 113 6.20 -2.49 -6.46
C ILE A 113 7.06 -3.66 -5.99
N HIS A 114 8.16 -3.90 -6.71
CA HIS A 114 9.26 -4.71 -6.21
C HIS A 114 10.25 -3.82 -5.44
N TYR A 115 10.16 -3.81 -4.12
CA TYR A 115 11.01 -2.97 -3.27
C TYR A 115 12.46 -3.47 -3.17
N GLY A 116 12.71 -4.73 -3.56
CA GLY A 116 13.98 -5.40 -3.31
C GLY A 116 14.18 -5.71 -1.82
N VAL A 117 15.34 -6.18 -1.44
CA VAL A 117 15.67 -6.49 -0.03
C VAL A 117 15.88 -5.17 0.74
N ARG A 118 14.78 -4.49 1.08
CA ARG A 118 14.77 -3.14 1.67
C ARG A 118 13.54 -2.93 2.56
N GLU A 119 13.42 -3.65 3.65
CA GLU A 119 12.26 -3.61 4.54
C GLU A 119 12.02 -2.20 5.09
N HIS A 120 13.08 -1.54 5.56
CA HIS A 120 12.99 -0.17 6.05
C HIS A 120 12.60 0.81 4.92
N GLY A 121 13.24 0.70 3.77
CA GLY A 121 12.93 1.52 2.59
C GLY A 121 11.49 1.34 2.11
N MET A 122 10.99 0.09 2.09
CA MET A 122 9.59 -0.22 1.80
C MET A 122 8.65 0.47 2.79
N ALA A 123 8.88 0.26 4.09
CA ALA A 123 8.02 0.83 5.13
C ALA A 123 8.05 2.37 5.14
N ALA A 124 9.22 2.98 4.92
CA ALA A 124 9.37 4.43 4.82
C ALA A 124 8.66 4.99 3.55
N ALA A 125 8.79 4.31 2.41
CA ALA A 125 8.08 4.69 1.19
C ALA A 125 6.56 4.60 1.37
N MET A 126 6.06 3.54 2.03
CA MET A 126 4.63 3.42 2.35
C MET A 126 4.14 4.57 3.23
N ASN A 127 4.92 5.00 4.22
CA ASN A 127 4.59 6.19 5.01
C ASN A 127 4.48 7.44 4.14
N GLY A 128 5.42 7.64 3.22
CA GLY A 128 5.40 8.75 2.28
C GLY A 128 4.20 8.72 1.35
N ILE A 129 3.85 7.55 0.83
CA ILE A 129 2.67 7.35 -0.04
C ILE A 129 1.38 7.67 0.73
N ALA A 130 1.24 7.16 1.97
CA ALA A 130 0.08 7.44 2.80
C ALA A 130 -0.06 8.93 3.14
N LEU A 131 1.06 9.60 3.46
CA LEU A 131 1.08 11.04 3.76
C LEU A 131 0.75 11.91 2.54
N HIS A 132 1.16 11.49 1.34
CA HIS A 132 0.82 12.19 0.10
C HIS A 132 -0.67 12.11 -0.20
N GLY A 133 -1.32 11.01 0.16
CA GLY A 133 -2.70 10.72 -0.24
C GLY A 133 -2.79 10.13 -1.65
N GLY A 134 -4.00 9.78 -2.06
CA GLY A 134 -4.27 9.21 -3.39
C GLY A 134 -4.06 7.71 -3.50
N ALA A 135 -3.39 7.08 -2.53
CA ALA A 135 -3.19 5.64 -2.51
C ALA A 135 -3.23 5.07 -1.07
N ILE A 136 -3.62 3.81 -0.97
CA ILE A 136 -3.57 3.02 0.27
C ILE A 136 -2.42 2.04 0.14
N PRO A 137 -1.27 2.31 0.80
CA PRO A 137 -0.08 1.50 0.64
C PRO A 137 -0.17 0.18 1.40
N PHE A 138 0.34 -0.89 0.78
CA PHE A 138 0.60 -2.16 1.45
C PHE A 138 2.00 -2.68 1.14
N GLY A 139 2.59 -3.42 2.07
CA GLY A 139 3.92 -4.01 1.85
C GLY A 139 4.13 -5.28 2.65
N GLY A 140 4.75 -6.26 2.01
CA GLY A 140 4.97 -7.58 2.56
C GLY A 140 6.43 -7.89 2.84
N THR A 141 6.64 -8.54 3.99
CA THR A 141 7.88 -9.20 4.38
C THR A 141 7.56 -10.32 5.38
N PHE A 142 8.55 -11.06 5.86
CA PHE A 142 8.35 -11.97 6.99
C PHE A 142 8.24 -11.21 8.30
N LEU A 143 7.50 -11.74 9.26
CA LEU A 143 7.33 -11.10 10.56
C LEU A 143 8.67 -10.85 11.27
N VAL A 144 9.61 -11.81 11.23
CA VAL A 144 10.95 -11.67 11.81
C VAL A 144 11.71 -10.46 11.23
N PHE A 145 11.48 -10.10 9.96
CA PHE A 145 12.15 -8.97 9.32
C PHE A 145 11.56 -7.60 9.69
N THR A 146 10.54 -7.56 10.54
CA THR A 146 10.10 -6.30 11.17
C THR A 146 11.23 -5.65 11.97
N ASP A 147 12.21 -6.40 12.43
CA ASP A 147 13.41 -5.86 13.07
C ASP A 147 14.15 -4.87 12.18
N TYR A 148 14.13 -5.07 10.86
CA TYR A 148 14.75 -4.15 9.91
C TYR A 148 13.92 -2.91 9.60
N CYS A 149 12.62 -2.90 9.87
CA CYS A 149 11.73 -1.76 9.55
C CYS A 149 10.94 -1.21 10.75
N ARG A 150 11.23 -1.66 11.95
CA ARG A 150 10.55 -1.24 13.19
C ARG A 150 10.45 0.27 13.36
N PRO A 151 11.50 1.09 13.10
CA PRO A 151 11.37 2.55 13.22
C PRO A 151 10.33 3.14 12.28
N SER A 152 10.23 2.65 11.04
CA SER A 152 9.22 3.10 10.08
C SER A 152 7.81 2.65 10.45
N ILE A 153 7.64 1.43 10.97
CA ILE A 153 6.36 0.94 11.51
C ILE A 153 5.91 1.84 12.67
N ARG A 154 6.84 2.17 13.58
CA ARG A 154 6.57 3.10 14.68
C ARG A 154 6.09 4.46 14.17
N LEU A 155 6.70 4.99 13.11
CA LEU A 155 6.28 6.26 12.51
C LEU A 155 4.89 6.18 11.90
N SER A 156 4.53 5.08 11.22
CA SER A 156 3.15 4.88 10.72
C SER A 156 2.13 5.04 11.84
N ALA A 157 2.40 4.42 13.00
CA ALA A 157 1.53 4.49 14.18
C ALA A 157 1.49 5.91 14.78
N LEU A 158 2.65 6.55 14.98
CA LEU A 158 2.73 7.90 15.54
C LEU A 158 2.03 8.94 14.67
N MET A 159 2.17 8.83 13.35
CA MET A 159 1.54 9.73 12.38
C MET A 159 0.09 9.34 12.08
N ARG A 160 -0.40 8.22 12.65
CA ARG A 160 -1.75 7.68 12.40
C ARG A 160 -2.03 7.47 10.91
N GLN A 161 -1.06 6.96 10.18
CA GLN A 161 -1.18 6.72 8.76
C GLN A 161 -1.81 5.35 8.47
N ARG A 162 -2.66 5.30 7.44
CA ARG A 162 -3.25 4.06 6.93
C ARG A 162 -2.21 3.32 6.08
N VAL A 163 -1.42 2.48 6.72
CA VAL A 163 -0.41 1.62 6.08
C VAL A 163 -0.72 0.17 6.40
N ILE A 164 -0.74 -0.69 5.37
CA ILE A 164 -1.05 -2.12 5.54
C ILE A 164 0.26 -2.92 5.47
N TYR A 165 0.64 -3.52 6.59
CA TYR A 165 1.78 -4.42 6.68
C TYR A 165 1.31 -5.87 6.54
N VAL A 166 1.82 -6.58 5.53
CA VAL A 166 1.58 -8.01 5.32
C VAL A 166 2.78 -8.78 5.86
N MET A 167 2.68 -9.18 7.13
CA MET A 167 3.74 -9.91 7.84
C MET A 167 3.39 -11.39 7.84
N THR A 168 4.08 -12.17 7.00
CA THR A 168 3.87 -13.61 6.87
C THR A 168 4.92 -14.40 7.63
N HIS A 169 4.83 -15.73 7.61
CA HIS A 169 5.72 -16.61 8.38
C HIS A 169 5.69 -16.23 9.86
N ASP A 170 4.47 -16.04 10.37
CA ASP A 170 4.13 -15.40 11.65
C ASP A 170 3.89 -16.41 12.78
N SER A 171 4.18 -17.70 12.54
CA SER A 171 3.95 -18.77 13.52
C SER A 171 5.25 -19.12 14.28
N ILE A 172 5.14 -19.25 15.59
CA ILE A 172 6.21 -19.85 16.41
C ILE A 172 6.43 -21.34 16.11
N GLY A 173 5.47 -21.99 15.45
CA GLY A 173 5.57 -23.36 14.98
C GLY A 173 6.23 -23.50 13.62
N LEU A 174 6.66 -22.40 12.99
CA LEU A 174 7.40 -22.43 11.73
C LEU A 174 8.78 -23.03 11.99
N GLY A 175 9.10 -24.16 11.40
CA GLY A 175 10.34 -24.88 11.68
C GLY A 175 11.28 -25.03 10.49
N GLU A 176 10.72 -24.96 9.29
CA GLU A 176 11.42 -25.33 8.05
C GLU A 176 12.48 -24.30 7.66
N ASP A 177 12.20 -23.00 7.86
CA ASP A 177 13.10 -21.91 7.47
C ASP A 177 14.27 -21.68 8.45
N GLY A 178 14.25 -22.31 9.61
CA GLY A 178 15.31 -22.24 10.62
C GLY A 178 15.29 -20.96 11.47
N PRO A 179 16.26 -20.81 12.39
CA PRO A 179 16.24 -19.78 13.43
C PRO A 179 16.36 -18.35 12.92
N THR A 180 16.91 -18.15 11.73
CA THR A 180 17.05 -16.81 11.10
C THR A 180 15.73 -16.24 10.58
N HIS A 181 14.69 -17.08 10.48
CA HIS A 181 13.39 -16.73 9.88
C HIS A 181 12.21 -16.96 10.83
N GLN A 182 12.47 -17.45 12.04
CA GLN A 182 11.44 -17.75 13.04
C GLN A 182 11.15 -16.54 13.93
N PRO A 183 9.89 -16.10 14.04
CA PRO A 183 9.54 -14.87 14.76
C PRO A 183 9.20 -15.13 16.23
N VAL A 184 9.96 -15.95 16.94
CA VAL A 184 9.64 -16.40 18.31
C VAL A 184 9.46 -15.24 19.28
N GLU A 185 10.35 -14.24 19.19
CA GLU A 185 10.36 -13.07 20.06
C GLU A 185 9.54 -11.88 19.52
N HIS A 186 8.91 -12.04 18.38
CA HIS A 186 8.14 -10.96 17.70
C HIS A 186 6.63 -11.00 17.98
N LEU A 187 6.16 -12.02 18.70
CA LEU A 187 4.74 -12.24 19.02
C LEU A 187 4.35 -11.73 20.40
#